data_33f2079625ee97ebe090bff71c098aa2
#
_entry.id   33f2079625ee97ebe090bff71c098aa2
#
_cell.length_a   1.000
_cell.length_b   1.000
_cell.length_c   1.000
_cell.angle_alpha   90.00
_cell.angle_beta   90.00
_cell.angle_gamma   90.00
#
_symmetry.space_group_name_H-M   'P 1'
#
loop_
_entity.id
_entity.type
_entity.pdbx_description
1 polymer ?
#
loop_
_entity_poly.entity_id
_entity_poly.type
_entity_poly.pdbx_seq_one_letter_code
_entity_poly.pdbx_strand_id
1 'polypeptide(L)'
;MKSKTANWFETVIRYDKMQEDGMAKKVNEYYVVEAFSFGDAEEKITEEMSSYISGEFEVRNITPSTYHEIFFSENGNDDRWYKARLQYITFDEKTEKEKRTSVTYLVQASTLNGAVKNIEEAMAGTMSDYVISNISETKFLDVYVKKA
;
A
#
# COMPACT_ATOMS: atom_id res chain seq x y z
N MET A 1 12.00 -5.09 8.71
CA MET A 1 10.92 -4.28 8.13
C MET A 1 10.17 -3.51 9.21
N LYS A 2 9.76 -2.32 8.89
CA LYS A 2 8.88 -1.55 9.77
C LYS A 2 7.44 -1.74 9.30
N SER A 3 6.53 -1.88 10.25
CA SER A 3 5.11 -1.98 9.94
C SER A 3 4.36 -0.82 10.58
N LYS A 4 3.25 -0.43 9.97
CA LYS A 4 2.39 0.61 10.52
C LYS A 4 0.93 0.27 10.32
N THR A 5 0.18 0.34 11.43
CA THR A 5 -1.27 0.27 11.45
C THR A 5 -1.81 1.69 11.57
N ALA A 6 -2.66 2.10 10.64
CA ALA A 6 -3.22 3.44 10.61
C ALA A 6 -4.46 3.45 9.72
N ASN A 7 -5.08 4.63 9.59
CA ASN A 7 -6.14 4.83 8.60
C ASN A 7 -5.47 5.21 7.28
N TRP A 8 -5.67 4.39 6.27
CA TRP A 8 -5.07 4.56 4.96
C TRP A 8 -6.13 4.89 3.93
N PHE A 9 -5.80 5.80 3.01
CA PHE A 9 -6.66 6.17 1.89
C PHE A 9 -5.90 5.96 0.59
N GLU A 10 -6.60 5.37 -0.39
CA GLU A 10 -6.07 5.22 -1.74
C GLU A 10 -6.50 6.44 -2.54
N THR A 11 -5.56 7.05 -3.25
CA THR A 11 -5.82 8.27 -4.02
C THR A 11 -5.43 8.09 -5.48
N VAL A 12 -6.14 8.78 -6.35
CA VAL A 12 -5.84 8.84 -7.78
C VAL A 12 -5.65 10.30 -8.17
N ILE A 13 -4.50 10.59 -8.77
CA ILE A 13 -4.13 11.92 -9.24
C ILE A 13 -4.06 11.89 -10.76
N ARG A 14 -4.66 12.88 -11.39
CA ARG A 14 -4.64 13.02 -12.86
C ARG A 14 -4.02 14.34 -13.25
N TYR A 15 -3.08 14.30 -14.19
CA TYR A 15 -2.40 15.49 -14.70
C TYR A 15 -1.77 15.22 -16.05
N ASP A 16 -1.33 16.29 -16.72
CA ASP A 16 -0.62 16.20 -17.98
C ASP A 16 0.88 16.04 -17.70
N LYS A 17 1.41 14.86 -18.02
CA LYS A 17 2.80 14.53 -17.80
C LYS A 17 3.59 14.66 -19.09
N MET A 18 4.69 15.42 -19.05
CA MET A 18 5.58 15.57 -20.18
C MET A 18 6.28 14.25 -20.47
N GLN A 19 6.21 13.80 -21.73
CA GLN A 19 6.86 12.59 -22.19
C GLN A 19 8.23 12.91 -22.79
N GLU A 20 9.02 11.87 -23.05
CA GLU A 20 10.36 12.01 -23.64
C GLU A 20 10.33 12.67 -25.02
N ASP A 21 9.24 12.50 -25.77
CA ASP A 21 9.07 13.12 -27.09
C ASP A 21 8.68 14.60 -27.03
N GLY A 22 8.59 15.19 -25.83
CA GLY A 22 8.22 16.58 -25.61
C GLY A 22 6.72 16.83 -25.59
N MET A 23 5.89 15.83 -25.82
CA MET A 23 4.43 15.98 -25.80
C MET A 23 3.88 15.64 -24.42
N ALA A 24 2.86 16.38 -23.99
CA ALA A 24 2.17 16.10 -22.74
C ALA A 24 1.14 14.99 -22.95
N LYS A 25 1.07 14.07 -21.99
CA LYS A 25 0.09 12.99 -21.98
C LYS A 25 -0.62 12.98 -20.64
N LYS A 26 -1.95 12.87 -20.70
CA LYS A 26 -2.76 12.74 -19.48
C LYS A 26 -2.55 11.39 -18.84
N VAL A 27 -2.15 11.38 -17.57
CA VAL A 27 -1.86 10.16 -16.82
C VAL A 27 -2.62 10.14 -15.51
N ASN A 28 -2.87 8.94 -14.99
CA ASN A 28 -3.36 8.72 -13.64
C ASN A 28 -2.24 8.12 -12.83
N GLU A 29 -1.99 8.68 -11.64
CA GLU A 29 -1.02 8.15 -10.70
C GLU A 29 -1.69 7.83 -9.39
N TYR A 30 -1.23 6.78 -8.73
CA TYR A 30 -1.88 6.17 -7.58
C TYR A 30 -0.97 6.26 -6.37
N TYR A 31 -1.53 6.73 -5.25
CA TYR A 31 -0.80 6.90 -4.00
C TYR A 31 -1.65 6.46 -2.83
N VAL A 32 -1.01 6.03 -1.76
CA VAL A 32 -1.67 5.74 -0.50
C VAL A 32 -1.23 6.80 0.51
N VAL A 33 -2.16 7.34 1.26
CA VAL A 33 -1.85 8.35 2.28
C VAL A 33 -2.45 7.93 3.62
N GLU A 34 -1.72 8.24 4.68
CA GLU A 34 -2.23 8.15 6.04
C GLU A 34 -2.98 9.42 6.37
N ALA A 35 -4.24 9.30 6.79
CA ALA A 35 -5.07 10.47 7.08
C ALA A 35 -6.16 10.10 8.10
N PHE A 36 -6.73 11.12 8.74
CA PHE A 36 -7.82 10.93 9.71
C PHE A 36 -9.19 10.87 9.03
N SER A 37 -9.33 11.49 7.85
CA SER A 37 -10.60 11.64 7.15
C SER A 37 -10.36 11.83 5.65
N PHE A 38 -11.44 11.80 4.86
CA PHE A 38 -11.36 12.12 3.43
C PHE A 38 -10.78 13.50 3.18
N GLY A 39 -11.23 14.52 3.95
CA GLY A 39 -10.72 15.88 3.82
C GLY A 39 -9.24 15.98 4.14
N ASP A 40 -8.80 15.29 5.18
CA ASP A 40 -7.38 15.22 5.55
C ASP A 40 -6.55 14.52 4.47
N ALA A 41 -7.10 13.44 3.89
CA ALA A 41 -6.44 12.73 2.80
C ALA A 41 -6.29 13.60 1.55
N GLU A 42 -7.32 14.36 1.19
CA GLU A 42 -7.28 15.29 0.06
C GLU A 42 -6.23 16.38 0.27
N GLU A 43 -6.22 16.98 1.45
CA GLU A 43 -5.25 18.00 1.81
C GLU A 43 -3.82 17.46 1.74
N LYS A 44 -3.60 16.27 2.28
CA LYS A 44 -2.28 15.64 2.31
C LYS A 44 -1.78 15.29 0.91
N ILE A 45 -2.59 14.66 0.09
CA ILE A 45 -2.15 14.31 -1.27
C ILE A 45 -1.95 15.55 -2.13
N THR A 46 -2.76 16.58 -1.93
CA THR A 46 -2.60 17.86 -2.63
C THR A 46 -1.26 18.50 -2.28
N GLU A 47 -0.91 18.51 -1.01
CA GLU A 47 0.37 19.04 -0.53
C GLU A 47 1.56 18.28 -1.13
N GLU A 48 1.51 16.95 -1.11
CA GLU A 48 2.57 16.11 -1.66
C GLU A 48 2.72 16.31 -3.18
N MET A 49 1.60 16.35 -3.91
CA MET A 49 1.62 16.52 -5.36
C MET A 49 2.04 17.92 -5.77
N SER A 50 1.75 18.94 -4.98
CA SER A 50 2.17 20.32 -5.26
C SER A 50 3.69 20.47 -5.26
N SER A 51 4.39 19.65 -4.50
CA SER A 51 5.87 19.59 -4.50
C SER A 51 6.45 18.81 -5.67
N TYR A 52 5.66 17.90 -6.23
CA TYR A 52 6.10 16.96 -7.26
C TYR A 52 5.70 17.39 -8.66
N ILE A 53 4.48 17.94 -8.83
CA ILE A 53 3.93 18.34 -10.14
C ILE A 53 4.04 19.85 -10.28
N SER A 54 4.66 20.31 -11.36
CA SER A 54 4.86 21.75 -11.60
C SER A 54 3.65 22.46 -12.21
N GLY A 55 2.69 21.74 -12.72
CA GLY A 55 1.45 22.28 -13.33
C GLY A 55 0.22 21.96 -12.52
N GLU A 56 -0.92 22.06 -13.18
CA GLU A 56 -2.20 21.72 -12.57
C GLU A 56 -2.39 20.22 -12.52
N PHE A 57 -3.05 19.76 -11.47
CA PHE A 57 -3.44 18.37 -11.32
C PHE A 57 -4.81 18.30 -10.66
N GLU A 58 -5.46 17.15 -10.80
CA GLU A 58 -6.77 16.89 -10.27
C GLU A 58 -6.72 15.66 -9.34
N VAL A 59 -7.31 15.78 -8.16
CA VAL A 59 -7.54 14.64 -7.27
C VAL A 59 -8.82 13.96 -7.76
N ARG A 60 -8.67 12.84 -8.47
CA ARG A 60 -9.78 12.15 -9.12
C ARG A 60 -10.60 11.33 -8.17
N ASN A 61 -9.95 10.69 -7.21
CA ASN A 61 -10.63 9.78 -6.30
C ASN A 61 -9.86 9.62 -5.00
N ILE A 62 -10.61 9.42 -3.92
CA ILE A 62 -10.07 9.07 -2.61
C ILE A 62 -10.97 7.99 -2.04
N THR A 63 -10.39 6.85 -1.69
CA THR A 63 -11.13 5.70 -1.18
C THR A 63 -10.46 5.19 0.09
N PRO A 64 -11.21 4.91 1.17
CA PRO A 64 -10.61 4.29 2.34
C PRO A 64 -10.11 2.90 1.98
N SER A 65 -8.93 2.55 2.49
CA SER A 65 -8.31 1.27 2.25
C SER A 65 -8.61 0.30 3.39
N THR A 66 -8.54 -0.98 3.09
CA THR A 66 -8.77 -2.05 4.05
C THR A 66 -7.48 -2.74 4.50
N TYR A 67 -6.33 -2.13 4.24
CA TYR A 67 -5.06 -2.72 4.68
C TYR A 67 -4.99 -2.78 6.19
N HIS A 68 -4.71 -3.98 6.71
CA HIS A 68 -4.51 -4.18 8.15
C HIS A 68 -3.24 -3.49 8.61
N GLU A 69 -2.16 -3.65 7.84
CA GLU A 69 -0.88 -3.02 8.07
C GLU A 69 -0.19 -2.77 6.73
N ILE A 70 0.73 -1.83 6.72
CA ILE A 70 1.66 -1.62 5.61
C ILE A 70 3.07 -1.93 6.10
N PHE A 71 3.79 -2.77 5.35
CA PHE A 71 5.17 -3.14 5.64
C PHE A 71 6.12 -2.31 4.79
N PHE A 72 6.96 -1.54 5.44
CA PHE A 72 7.93 -0.66 4.79
C PHE A 72 9.30 -1.31 4.80
N SER A 73 9.97 -1.31 3.65
CA SER A 73 11.33 -1.81 3.50
C SER A 73 12.35 -0.75 3.90
N GLU A 74 13.46 -1.18 4.46
CA GLU A 74 14.61 -0.32 4.73
C GLU A 74 15.62 -0.34 3.58
N ASN A 75 15.39 -1.21 2.57
CA ASN A 75 16.24 -1.29 1.38
C ASN A 75 15.78 -0.26 0.35
N GLY A 76 16.67 0.67 0.01
CA GLY A 76 16.39 1.75 -0.94
C GLY A 76 16.05 1.29 -2.36
N ASN A 77 16.36 0.04 -2.72
CA ASN A 77 16.00 -0.53 -4.01
C ASN A 77 14.56 -1.05 -4.06
N ASP A 78 13.89 -1.16 -2.92
CA ASP A 78 12.51 -1.60 -2.84
C ASP A 78 11.60 -0.40 -3.12
N ASP A 79 11.20 -0.26 -4.37
CA ASP A 79 10.48 0.91 -4.88
C ASP A 79 9.06 0.58 -5.40
N ARG A 80 8.60 -0.64 -5.19
CA ARG A 80 7.29 -1.10 -5.63
C ARG A 80 6.44 -1.54 -4.44
N TRP A 81 5.13 -1.61 -4.68
CA TRP A 81 4.16 -1.95 -3.64
C TRP A 81 3.32 -3.13 -4.08
N TYR A 82 3.24 -4.13 -3.21
CA TYR A 82 2.52 -5.38 -3.47
C TYR A 82 1.38 -5.52 -2.49
N LYS A 83 0.22 -5.92 -2.99
CA LYS A 83 -0.93 -6.24 -2.17
C LYS A 83 -0.90 -7.73 -1.87
N ALA A 84 -0.86 -8.07 -0.60
CA ALA A 84 -0.77 -9.45 -0.13
C ALA A 84 -1.99 -9.79 0.72
N ARG A 85 -2.62 -10.91 0.39
CA ARG A 85 -3.71 -11.46 1.19
C ARG A 85 -3.16 -12.66 1.95
N LEU A 86 -3.19 -12.56 3.27
CA LEU A 86 -2.81 -13.64 4.16
C LEU A 86 -4.06 -14.26 4.76
N GLN A 87 -4.03 -15.56 4.97
CA GLN A 87 -5.07 -16.25 5.71
C GLN A 87 -4.46 -16.82 6.98
N TYR A 88 -4.92 -16.31 8.11
CA TYR A 88 -4.56 -16.83 9.42
C TYR A 88 -5.37 -18.08 9.69
N ILE A 89 -4.69 -19.12 10.16
CA ILE A 89 -5.26 -20.44 10.38
C ILE A 89 -5.42 -20.63 11.89
N THR A 90 -6.66 -20.85 12.34
CA THR A 90 -6.95 -21.18 13.72
C THR A 90 -7.74 -22.48 13.75
N PHE A 91 -7.64 -23.19 14.88
CA PHE A 91 -8.37 -24.44 15.08
C PHE A 91 -9.43 -24.22 16.16
N ASP A 92 -10.67 -24.58 15.84
CA ASP A 92 -11.78 -24.53 16.79
C ASP A 92 -11.92 -25.90 17.46
N GLU A 93 -11.57 -25.97 18.73
CA GLU A 93 -11.62 -27.21 19.51
C GLU A 93 -13.04 -27.76 19.65
N LYS A 94 -14.06 -26.90 19.66
CA LYS A 94 -15.45 -27.31 19.83
C LYS A 94 -15.99 -28.02 18.60
N THR A 95 -15.70 -27.48 17.41
CA THR A 95 -16.18 -28.05 16.15
C THR A 95 -15.15 -28.97 15.48
N GLU A 96 -13.93 -29.01 16.02
CA GLU A 96 -12.80 -29.75 15.46
C GLU A 96 -12.48 -29.34 14.01
N LYS A 97 -12.77 -28.07 13.66
CA LYS A 97 -12.57 -27.53 12.33
C LYS A 97 -11.52 -26.45 12.30
N GLU A 98 -10.78 -26.42 11.21
CA GLU A 98 -9.88 -25.34 10.88
C GLU A 98 -10.69 -24.12 10.43
N LYS A 99 -10.31 -22.95 10.94
CA LYS A 99 -10.90 -21.67 10.54
C LYS A 99 -9.82 -20.81 9.91
N ARG A 100 -10.14 -20.17 8.78
CA ARG A 100 -9.22 -19.24 8.12
C ARG A 100 -9.81 -17.84 8.12
N THR A 101 -9.00 -16.86 8.48
CA THR A 101 -9.38 -15.45 8.50
C THR A 101 -8.47 -14.69 7.54
N SER A 102 -9.06 -14.03 6.54
CA SER A 102 -8.29 -13.29 5.53
C SER A 102 -8.00 -11.87 6.01
N VAL A 103 -6.76 -11.44 5.80
CA VAL A 103 -6.28 -10.10 6.13
C VAL A 103 -5.42 -9.61 4.96
N THR A 104 -5.56 -8.34 4.62
CA THR A 104 -4.83 -7.75 3.50
C THR A 104 -3.73 -6.80 4.02
N TYR A 105 -2.55 -6.94 3.43
CA TYR A 105 -1.38 -6.10 3.71
C TYR A 105 -0.89 -5.44 2.44
N LEU A 106 -0.23 -4.30 2.59
CA LEU A 106 0.55 -3.68 1.53
C LEU A 106 2.02 -3.82 1.89
N VAL A 107 2.84 -4.28 0.96
CA VAL A 107 4.25 -4.62 1.23
C VAL A 107 5.13 -3.94 0.21
N GLN A 108 6.14 -3.24 0.70
CA GLN A 108 7.15 -2.62 -0.14
C GLN A 108 8.22 -3.65 -0.53
N ALA A 109 8.52 -3.74 -1.82
CA ALA A 109 9.54 -4.64 -2.34
C ALA A 109 9.95 -4.20 -3.75
N SER A 110 10.96 -4.83 -4.33
CA SER A 110 11.38 -4.56 -5.70
C SER A 110 10.89 -5.63 -6.69
N THR A 111 10.57 -6.82 -6.19
CA THR A 111 10.10 -7.95 -6.99
C THR A 111 9.02 -8.72 -6.24
N LEU A 112 8.28 -9.55 -6.95
CA LEU A 112 7.29 -10.43 -6.33
C LEU A 112 7.93 -11.36 -5.29
N ASN A 113 9.05 -11.99 -5.64
CA ASN A 113 9.78 -12.86 -4.72
C ASN A 113 10.29 -12.08 -3.50
N GLY A 114 10.73 -10.85 -3.72
CA GLY A 114 11.13 -9.95 -2.64
C GLY A 114 9.98 -9.61 -1.70
N ALA A 115 8.78 -9.43 -2.25
CA ALA A 115 7.59 -9.18 -1.44
C ALA A 115 7.26 -10.38 -0.55
N VAL A 116 7.34 -11.60 -1.07
CA VAL A 116 7.15 -12.82 -0.27
C VAL A 116 8.17 -12.88 0.87
N LYS A 117 9.43 -12.63 0.55
CA LYS A 117 10.52 -12.60 1.54
C LYS A 117 10.28 -11.58 2.64
N ASN A 118 9.86 -10.37 2.26
CA ASN A 118 9.60 -9.29 3.20
C ASN A 118 8.41 -9.61 4.10
N ILE A 119 7.39 -10.27 3.59
CA ILE A 119 6.26 -10.75 4.40
C ILE A 119 6.74 -11.79 5.42
N GLU A 120 7.51 -12.77 4.96
CA GLU A 120 8.04 -13.81 5.84
C GLU A 120 8.89 -13.21 6.95
N GLU A 121 9.72 -12.23 6.64
CA GLU A 121 10.53 -11.50 7.61
C GLU A 121 9.66 -10.76 8.62
N ALA A 122 8.64 -10.03 8.14
CA ALA A 122 7.74 -9.29 9.00
C ALA A 122 6.93 -10.21 9.93
N MET A 123 6.60 -11.41 9.47
CA MET A 123 5.82 -12.39 10.21
C MET A 123 6.69 -13.30 11.08
N ALA A 124 8.00 -13.29 10.89
CA ALA A 124 8.92 -14.04 11.72
C ALA A 124 8.83 -13.55 13.16
N GLY A 125 8.76 -14.38 14.12
CA GLY A 125 8.59 -14.01 15.52
C GLY A 125 7.13 -13.89 15.95
N THR A 126 6.17 -13.89 15.03
CA THR A 126 4.78 -14.09 15.39
C THR A 126 4.55 -15.59 15.57
N MET A 127 3.66 -15.94 16.50
CA MET A 127 3.32 -17.35 16.75
C MET A 127 2.13 -17.79 15.90
N SER A 128 1.80 -17.04 14.87
CA SER A 128 0.62 -17.26 14.05
C SER A 128 0.90 -18.21 12.89
N ASP A 129 0.00 -19.17 12.69
CA ASP A 129 -0.04 -19.96 11.46
C ASP A 129 -0.74 -19.15 10.38
N TYR A 130 -0.12 -19.06 9.22
CA TYR A 130 -0.71 -18.33 8.10
C TYR A 130 -0.24 -18.92 6.77
N VAL A 131 -1.02 -18.63 5.73
CA VAL A 131 -0.61 -18.87 4.34
C VAL A 131 -0.76 -17.57 3.57
N ILE A 132 0.12 -17.36 2.60
CA ILE A 132 -0.03 -16.26 1.64
C ILE A 132 -0.93 -16.80 0.53
N SER A 133 -2.19 -16.34 0.49
CA SER A 133 -3.15 -16.85 -0.48
C SER A 133 -3.10 -16.11 -1.82
N ASN A 134 -2.64 -14.87 -1.81
CA ASN A 134 -2.53 -14.06 -3.01
C ASN A 134 -1.50 -12.96 -2.79
N ILE A 135 -0.78 -12.61 -3.85
CA ILE A 135 0.12 -11.46 -3.84
C ILE A 135 0.19 -10.91 -5.26
N SER A 136 0.05 -9.60 -5.41
CA SER A 136 0.07 -8.94 -6.72
C SER A 136 0.69 -7.56 -6.62
N GLU A 137 1.39 -7.17 -7.68
CA GLU A 137 1.92 -5.83 -7.78
C GLU A 137 0.78 -4.83 -7.95
N THR A 138 0.86 -3.71 -7.24
CA THR A 138 -0.10 -2.62 -7.34
C THR A 138 0.42 -1.54 -8.28
N LYS A 139 -0.44 -0.56 -8.56
CA LYS A 139 -0.07 0.63 -9.32
C LYS A 139 0.39 1.78 -8.43
N PHE A 140 0.45 1.59 -7.12
CA PHE A 140 0.84 2.66 -6.20
C PHE A 140 2.31 3.03 -6.41
N LEU A 141 2.55 4.32 -6.58
CA LEU A 141 3.89 4.86 -6.75
C LEU A 141 4.56 5.14 -5.41
N ASP A 142 3.78 5.50 -4.40
CA ASP A 142 4.32 5.76 -3.07
C ASP A 142 3.24 5.70 -2.01
N VAL A 143 3.68 5.62 -0.76
CA VAL A 143 2.84 5.66 0.44
C VAL A 143 3.34 6.78 1.33
N TYR A 144 2.47 7.75 1.60
CA TYR A 144 2.81 8.91 2.43
C TYR A 144 2.27 8.73 3.84
N VAL A 145 3.17 8.74 4.81
CA VAL A 145 2.80 8.62 6.23
C VAL A 145 2.70 9.99 6.86
N LYS A 146 1.94 10.09 7.94
CA LYS A 146 1.87 11.31 8.73
C LYS A 146 3.22 11.55 9.41
N LYS A 147 3.65 12.79 9.36
CA LYS A 147 4.83 13.21 10.11
C LYS A 147 4.46 13.32 11.59
N ALA A 148 5.32 12.76 12.41
CA ALA A 148 5.14 12.83 13.86
C ALA A 148 5.33 14.27 14.35
#